data_165d04d7987d4246e55b585030661f81
#
_entry.id   165d04d7987d4246e55b585030661f81
#
_cell.length_a   1.000
_cell.length_b   1.000
_cell.length_c   1.000
_cell.angle_alpha   90.00
_cell.angle_beta   90.00
_cell.angle_gamma   90.00
#
_symmetry.space_group_name_H-M   'P 1'
#
loop_
_entity.id
_entity.type
_entity.pdbx_description
1 polymer ?
#
loop_
_entity_poly.entity_id
_entity_poly.type
_entity_poly.pdbx_seq_one_letter_code
_entity_poly.pdbx_strand_id
1 'polypeptide(L)'
;IEMAQAKGYDVLLMDGQLDIHFIGLLEQKLEKSRFVRVDSDIVENLVKKEDKGTTVLTSEEREMMTTVFKSQIPAIEKADFLVMFEPIGEKAQPVIITQNEFMRRMKDMSAMQPGMNFYGELPDSFNLIVNTEHPLSKKIIEDTENACKAEIEPIQGEIKTLQESVEKLRENHKGKKDDEIPVPEKE
;
A
#
# COMPACT_ATOMS: atom_id res chain seq x y z
N ILE A 1 -15.46 13.91 2.64
CA ILE A 1 -16.58 14.46 1.85
C ILE A 1 -16.15 15.76 1.16
N GLU A 2 -15.74 16.78 1.92
CA GLU A 2 -15.35 18.10 1.39
C GLU A 2 -14.31 18.05 0.28
N MET A 3 -13.28 17.20 0.41
CA MET A 3 -12.25 17.03 -0.62
C MET A 3 -12.82 16.45 -1.92
N ALA A 4 -13.76 15.50 -1.84
CA ALA A 4 -14.41 14.94 -3.02
C ALA A 4 -15.31 15.98 -3.71
N GLN A 5 -16.07 16.74 -2.91
CA GLN A 5 -16.92 17.83 -3.42
C GLN A 5 -16.10 18.97 -4.04
N ALA A 6 -14.94 19.31 -3.45
CA ALA A 6 -14.04 20.32 -4.01
C ALA A 6 -13.46 19.91 -5.39
N LYS A 7 -13.43 18.60 -5.69
CA LYS A 7 -13.05 18.06 -7.00
C LYS A 7 -14.23 17.90 -7.97
N GLY A 8 -15.42 18.33 -7.55
CA GLY A 8 -16.63 18.27 -8.38
C GLY A 8 -17.30 16.91 -8.42
N TYR A 9 -17.01 16.04 -7.46
CA TYR A 9 -17.70 14.74 -7.34
C TYR A 9 -19.00 14.90 -6.55
N ASP A 10 -20.07 14.26 -7.03
CA ASP A 10 -21.31 14.13 -6.29
C ASP A 10 -21.12 13.09 -5.17
N VAL A 11 -21.54 13.45 -3.96
CA VAL A 11 -21.44 12.57 -2.79
C VAL A 11 -22.84 12.25 -2.27
N LEU A 12 -23.20 10.96 -2.32
CA LEU A 12 -24.44 10.45 -1.74
C LEU A 12 -24.20 10.07 -0.28
N LEU A 13 -25.05 10.56 0.62
CA LEU A 13 -25.06 10.14 2.01
C LEU A 13 -26.03 8.97 2.14
N MET A 14 -25.50 7.83 2.52
CA MET A 14 -26.25 6.57 2.65
C MET A 14 -25.96 6.00 4.04
N ASP A 15 -26.99 5.90 4.87
CA ASP A 15 -26.93 5.46 6.28
C ASP A 15 -27.89 4.32 6.59
N GLY A 16 -28.60 3.82 5.59
CA GLY A 16 -29.57 2.74 5.69
C GLY A 16 -28.95 1.34 5.62
N GLN A 17 -29.52 0.39 6.36
CA GLN A 17 -29.05 -1.00 6.36
C GLN A 17 -29.16 -1.69 4.97
N LEU A 18 -30.07 -1.22 4.12
CA LEU A 18 -30.28 -1.79 2.79
C LEU A 18 -29.46 -1.12 1.69
N ASP A 19 -28.76 -0.06 2.00
CA ASP A 19 -28.04 0.77 1.02
C ASP A 19 -26.97 -0.02 0.25
N ILE A 20 -26.29 -0.95 0.91
CA ILE A 20 -25.28 -1.81 0.28
C ILE A 20 -25.91 -2.67 -0.82
N HIS A 21 -27.09 -3.26 -0.54
CA HIS A 21 -27.83 -4.05 -1.53
C HIS A 21 -28.35 -3.18 -2.67
N PHE A 22 -28.82 -1.97 -2.32
CA PHE A 22 -29.33 -1.02 -3.31
C PHE A 22 -28.22 -0.55 -4.25
N ILE A 23 -27.02 -0.22 -3.72
CA ILE A 23 -25.84 0.13 -4.52
C ILE A 23 -25.48 -1.01 -5.47
N GLY A 24 -25.45 -2.26 -4.99
CA GLY A 24 -25.16 -3.43 -5.82
C GLY A 24 -26.15 -3.59 -6.98
N LEU A 25 -27.45 -3.34 -6.74
CA LEU A 25 -28.47 -3.36 -7.78
C LEU A 25 -28.30 -2.19 -8.77
N LEU A 26 -27.95 -1.01 -8.30
CA LEU A 26 -27.69 0.15 -9.16
C LEU A 26 -26.49 -0.09 -10.06
N GLU A 27 -25.39 -0.63 -9.55
CA GLU A 27 -24.18 -0.96 -10.34
C GLU A 27 -24.47 -2.00 -11.43
N GLN A 28 -25.40 -2.95 -11.17
CA GLN A 28 -25.84 -3.92 -12.18
C GLN A 28 -26.72 -3.28 -13.28
N LYS A 29 -27.55 -2.31 -12.91
CA LYS A 29 -28.48 -1.66 -13.85
C LYS A 29 -27.84 -0.51 -14.61
N LEU A 30 -26.88 0.17 -14.03
CA LEU A 30 -26.17 1.31 -14.59
C LEU A 30 -24.80 0.86 -15.11
N GLU A 31 -24.77 0.23 -16.28
CA GLU A 31 -23.60 -0.44 -16.88
C GLU A 31 -22.30 0.39 -16.92
N LYS A 32 -22.39 1.72 -16.80
CA LYS A 32 -21.25 2.64 -16.86
C LYS A 32 -21.01 3.41 -15.56
N SER A 33 -21.72 3.03 -14.48
CA SER A 33 -21.63 3.75 -13.21
C SER A 33 -21.08 2.83 -12.15
N ARG A 34 -20.20 3.38 -11.30
CA ARG A 34 -19.62 2.69 -10.17
C ARG A 34 -19.70 3.60 -8.95
N PHE A 35 -20.11 3.02 -7.84
CA PHE A 35 -20.15 3.70 -6.55
C PHE A 35 -18.90 3.34 -5.76
N VAL A 36 -18.20 4.34 -5.27
CA VAL A 36 -16.98 4.18 -4.46
C VAL A 36 -17.15 5.00 -3.20
N ARG A 37 -16.75 4.45 -2.07
CA ARG A 37 -16.78 5.19 -0.80
C ARG A 37 -15.67 6.22 -0.78
N VAL A 38 -15.97 7.40 -0.25
CA VAL A 38 -14.97 8.49 -0.11
C VAL A 38 -13.85 8.20 0.89
N ASP A 39 -14.01 7.17 1.73
CA ASP A 39 -13.01 6.72 2.71
C ASP A 39 -12.28 5.43 2.29
N SER A 40 -12.55 4.90 1.09
CA SER A 40 -11.90 3.68 0.60
C SER A 40 -10.49 3.89 0.05
N ASP A 41 -10.20 5.09 -0.40
CA ASP A 41 -8.89 5.50 -0.91
C ASP A 41 -8.74 7.02 -0.81
N ILE A 42 -7.56 7.54 -1.14
CA ILE A 42 -7.40 8.98 -1.33
C ILE A 42 -8.26 9.46 -2.50
N VAL A 43 -8.70 10.71 -2.42
CA VAL A 43 -9.62 11.29 -3.43
C VAL A 43 -9.03 11.25 -4.84
N GLU A 44 -7.71 11.30 -4.96
CA GLU A 44 -6.95 11.18 -6.20
C GLU A 44 -7.13 9.83 -6.89
N ASN A 45 -7.33 8.76 -6.13
CA ASN A 45 -7.46 7.39 -6.62
C ASN A 45 -8.91 6.92 -6.79
N LEU A 46 -9.90 7.64 -6.22
CA LEU A 46 -11.31 7.26 -6.28
C LEU A 46 -11.82 7.16 -7.73
N VAL A 47 -11.32 8.04 -8.59
CA VAL A 47 -11.56 7.98 -10.03
C VAL A 47 -10.23 7.71 -10.72
N LYS A 48 -10.12 6.58 -11.41
CA LYS A 48 -8.91 6.22 -12.15
C LYS A 48 -8.58 7.33 -13.17
N LYS A 49 -7.49 8.03 -12.95
CA LYS A 49 -6.87 8.91 -13.96
C LYS A 49 -5.71 8.13 -14.59
N GLU A 50 -5.54 8.30 -15.89
CA GLU A 50 -4.48 7.65 -16.67
C GLU A 50 -3.06 8.14 -16.27
N ASP A 51 -2.96 9.33 -15.67
CA ASP A 51 -1.71 9.91 -15.19
C ASP A 51 -1.61 9.81 -13.65
N LYS A 52 -1.09 8.69 -13.16
CA LYS A 52 -0.54 8.66 -11.79
C LYS A 52 0.86 9.26 -11.84
N GLY A 53 1.04 10.38 -11.14
CA GLY A 53 2.37 10.90 -10.87
C GLY A 53 3.28 9.77 -10.33
N THR A 54 4.44 9.61 -10.91
CA THR A 54 5.42 8.62 -10.44
C THR A 54 5.85 9.00 -9.04
N THR A 55 5.71 8.06 -8.12
CA THR A 55 6.23 8.22 -6.75
C THR A 55 7.71 8.54 -6.84
N VAL A 56 8.14 9.65 -6.25
CA VAL A 56 9.52 10.17 -6.34
C VAL A 56 10.51 9.30 -5.56
N LEU A 57 10.02 8.43 -4.64
CA LEU A 57 10.86 7.57 -3.81
C LEU A 57 11.45 6.40 -4.59
N THR A 58 12.74 6.18 -4.42
CA THR A 58 13.43 4.96 -4.85
C THR A 58 12.88 3.73 -4.11
N SER A 59 13.19 2.52 -4.60
CA SER A 59 12.78 1.29 -3.93
C SER A 59 13.39 1.17 -2.53
N GLU A 60 14.65 1.60 -2.37
CA GLU A 60 15.40 1.55 -1.11
C GLU A 60 14.82 2.54 -0.09
N GLU A 61 14.57 3.78 -0.48
CA GLU A 61 13.90 4.78 0.35
C GLU A 61 12.52 4.31 0.80
N ARG A 62 11.76 3.68 -0.09
CA ARG A 62 10.43 3.14 0.23
C ARG A 62 10.50 2.03 1.26
N GLU A 63 11.46 1.12 1.16
CA GLU A 63 11.65 0.01 2.10
C GLU A 63 12.04 0.53 3.48
N MET A 64 13.00 1.44 3.53
CA MET A 64 13.44 2.12 4.74
C MET A 64 12.28 2.85 5.42
N MET A 65 11.58 3.69 4.70
CA MET A 65 10.44 4.46 5.21
C MET A 65 9.27 3.57 5.64
N THR A 66 9.03 2.46 4.93
CA THR A 66 8.03 1.47 5.34
C THR A 66 8.34 0.92 6.73
N THR A 67 9.60 0.62 7.01
CA THR A 67 10.06 0.14 8.33
C THR A 67 9.86 1.21 9.41
N VAL A 68 10.23 2.46 9.12
CA VAL A 68 10.05 3.58 10.04
C VAL A 68 8.58 3.77 10.40
N PHE A 69 7.70 3.87 9.42
CA PHE A 69 6.26 4.06 9.67
C PHE A 69 5.62 2.84 10.35
N LYS A 70 5.97 1.63 9.94
CA LYS A 70 5.45 0.41 10.60
C LYS A 70 5.84 0.32 12.07
N SER A 71 7.04 0.74 12.44
CA SER A 71 7.49 0.71 13.84
C SER A 71 6.70 1.66 14.75
N GLN A 72 6.05 2.67 14.19
CA GLN A 72 5.25 3.65 14.93
C GLN A 72 3.76 3.28 15.01
N ILE A 73 3.31 2.29 14.25
CA ILE A 73 1.92 1.83 14.33
C ILE A 73 1.75 0.99 15.60
N PRO A 74 0.83 1.38 16.50
CA PRO A 74 0.56 0.56 17.68
C PRO A 74 -0.03 -0.80 17.28
N ALA A 75 0.27 -1.83 18.05
CA ALA A 75 -0.36 -3.13 17.87
C ALA A 75 -1.86 -3.02 18.20
N ILE A 76 -2.70 -3.11 17.19
CA ILE A 76 -4.16 -3.10 17.32
C ILE A 76 -4.66 -4.51 17.05
N GLU A 77 -5.40 -5.10 17.99
CA GLU A 77 -5.99 -6.43 17.82
C GLU A 77 -6.90 -6.45 16.58
N LYS A 78 -6.69 -7.43 15.71
CA LYS A 78 -7.48 -7.64 14.49
C LYS A 78 -7.45 -6.45 13.51
N ALA A 79 -6.34 -5.73 13.44
CA ALA A 79 -6.13 -4.70 12.43
C ALA A 79 -4.72 -4.81 11.83
N ASP A 80 -4.66 -4.88 10.50
CA ASP A 80 -3.43 -4.89 9.72
C ASP A 80 -3.29 -3.57 8.95
N PHE A 81 -2.08 -3.01 8.93
CA PHE A 81 -1.78 -1.78 8.23
C PHE A 81 -0.78 -2.00 7.10
N LEU A 82 -1.17 -1.61 5.89
CA LEU A 82 -0.30 -1.53 4.73
C LEU A 82 0.18 -0.09 4.56
N VAL A 83 1.48 0.13 4.66
CA VAL A 83 2.07 1.46 4.43
C VAL A 83 2.24 1.68 2.93
N MET A 84 1.70 2.78 2.43
CA MET A 84 1.77 3.20 1.02
C MET A 84 2.30 4.62 0.93
N PHE A 85 2.94 4.95 -0.18
CA PHE A 85 3.53 6.28 -0.44
C PHE A 85 2.93 6.84 -1.72
N GLU A 86 2.23 7.98 -1.61
CA GLU A 86 1.55 8.61 -2.73
C GLU A 86 1.80 10.14 -2.76
N PRO A 87 1.98 10.72 -3.92
CA PRO A 87 2.04 12.18 -4.08
C PRO A 87 0.62 12.75 -4.08
N ILE A 88 0.23 13.45 -3.00
CA ILE A 88 -1.14 13.96 -2.81
C ILE A 88 -1.18 15.49 -2.91
N GLY A 89 -0.02 16.12 -2.95
CA GLY A 89 0.13 17.57 -2.94
C GLY A 89 0.65 18.12 -1.61
N GLU A 90 1.43 19.19 -1.67
CA GLU A 90 2.11 19.78 -0.49
C GLU A 90 1.16 20.27 0.60
N LYS A 91 -0.05 20.69 0.21
CA LYS A 91 -1.08 21.24 1.13
C LYS A 91 -2.02 20.18 1.69
N ALA A 92 -1.96 18.95 1.17
CA ALA A 92 -2.77 17.85 1.67
C ALA A 92 -2.21 17.32 3.00
N GLN A 93 -2.96 16.47 3.67
CA GLN A 93 -2.53 15.88 4.94
C GLN A 93 -1.26 15.04 4.77
N PRO A 94 -0.35 15.02 5.77
CA PRO A 94 0.89 14.25 5.70
C PRO A 94 0.65 12.73 5.69
N VAL A 95 -0.39 12.29 6.38
CA VAL A 95 -0.79 10.87 6.48
C VAL A 95 -2.31 10.76 6.41
N ILE A 96 -2.78 9.79 5.65
CA ILE A 96 -4.20 9.47 5.51
C ILE A 96 -4.38 7.96 5.76
N ILE A 97 -5.42 7.58 6.49
CA ILE A 97 -5.80 6.19 6.68
C ILE A 97 -7.05 5.91 5.85
N THR A 98 -7.00 4.88 5.02
CA THR A 98 -8.14 4.42 4.24
C THR A 98 -8.40 2.94 4.48
N GLN A 99 -9.59 2.47 4.17
CA GLN A 99 -9.97 1.06 4.29
C GLN A 99 -10.36 0.49 2.93
N ASN A 100 -9.79 -0.66 2.57
CA ASN A 100 -10.08 -1.30 1.30
C ASN A 100 -11.58 -1.61 1.16
N GLU A 101 -12.20 -1.08 0.12
CA GLU A 101 -13.65 -1.19 -0.16
C GLU A 101 -14.10 -2.64 -0.29
N PHE A 102 -13.32 -3.47 -0.98
CA PHE A 102 -13.68 -4.89 -1.19
C PHE A 102 -13.76 -5.65 0.14
N MET A 103 -12.73 -5.53 0.97
CA MET A 103 -12.69 -6.21 2.27
C MET A 103 -13.82 -5.77 3.17
N ARG A 104 -14.12 -4.47 3.15
CA ARG A 104 -15.22 -3.92 3.92
C ARG A 104 -16.58 -4.44 3.45
N ARG A 105 -16.87 -4.41 2.14
CA ARG A 105 -18.12 -4.96 1.59
C ARG A 105 -18.28 -6.43 1.92
N MET A 106 -17.20 -7.21 1.84
CA MET A 106 -17.22 -8.62 2.21
C MET A 106 -17.56 -8.82 3.69
N LYS A 107 -17.00 -7.99 4.56
CA LYS A 107 -17.27 -8.04 6.00
C LYS A 107 -18.71 -7.64 6.32
N ASP A 108 -19.21 -6.56 5.73
CA ASP A 108 -20.58 -6.09 5.89
C ASP A 108 -21.60 -7.15 5.41
N MET A 109 -21.33 -7.79 4.27
CA MET A 109 -22.16 -8.89 3.76
C MET A 109 -22.13 -10.11 4.67
N SER A 110 -20.97 -10.46 5.22
CA SER A 110 -20.82 -11.56 6.17
C SER A 110 -21.60 -11.33 7.47
N ALA A 111 -21.64 -10.10 7.95
CA ALA A 111 -22.39 -9.73 9.15
C ALA A 111 -23.92 -9.86 8.95
N MET A 112 -24.40 -9.74 7.71
CA MET A 112 -25.83 -9.86 7.39
C MET A 112 -26.30 -11.30 7.14
N GLN A 113 -25.41 -12.26 6.89
CA GLN A 113 -25.76 -13.66 6.62
C GLN A 113 -25.26 -14.57 7.75
N PRO A 114 -26.15 -15.04 8.65
CA PRO A 114 -25.79 -16.02 9.67
C PRO A 114 -25.31 -17.32 8.99
N GLY A 115 -24.05 -17.68 9.21
CA GLY A 115 -23.43 -18.88 8.64
C GLY A 115 -22.24 -18.61 7.70
N MET A 116 -21.99 -17.38 7.28
CA MET A 116 -20.80 -16.97 6.53
C MET A 116 -19.81 -16.16 7.39
N ASN A 117 -19.59 -16.58 8.63
CA ASN A 117 -18.72 -15.85 9.58
C ASN A 117 -17.21 -15.86 9.22
N PHE A 118 -16.80 -16.55 8.17
CA PHE A 118 -15.41 -16.67 7.79
C PHE A 118 -14.72 -15.31 7.57
N TYR A 119 -15.39 -14.36 6.93
CA TYR A 119 -14.85 -13.02 6.69
C TYR A 119 -14.95 -12.09 7.91
N GLY A 120 -15.87 -12.37 8.85
CA GLY A 120 -16.02 -11.60 10.08
C GLY A 120 -14.90 -11.82 11.10
N GLU A 121 -14.14 -12.90 10.98
CA GLU A 121 -12.98 -13.22 11.83
C GLU A 121 -11.66 -12.71 11.28
N LEU A 122 -11.64 -12.29 10.00
CA LEU A 122 -10.44 -11.71 9.39
C LEU A 122 -10.11 -10.34 10.00
N PRO A 123 -8.82 -10.01 10.16
CA PRO A 123 -8.42 -8.70 10.61
C PRO A 123 -8.89 -7.62 9.61
N ASP A 124 -9.18 -6.44 10.14
CA ASP A 124 -9.42 -5.25 9.32
C ASP A 124 -8.13 -4.84 8.63
N SER A 125 -8.17 -4.62 7.33
CA SER A 125 -7.04 -4.15 6.56
C SER A 125 -7.18 -2.67 6.26
N PHE A 126 -6.22 -1.89 6.71
CA PHE A 126 -6.14 -0.45 6.48
C PHE A 126 -4.91 -0.10 5.65
N ASN A 127 -5.03 0.93 4.83
CA ASN A 127 -3.90 1.55 4.16
C ASN A 127 -3.50 2.81 4.95
N LEU A 128 -2.24 2.86 5.37
CA LEU A 128 -1.63 4.08 5.90
C LEU A 128 -0.88 4.74 4.74
N ILE A 129 -1.48 5.78 4.16
CA ILE A 129 -0.96 6.48 3.00
C ILE A 129 -0.16 7.68 3.46
N VAL A 130 1.13 7.66 3.18
CA VAL A 130 2.07 8.74 3.47
C VAL A 130 2.20 9.63 2.26
N ASN A 131 1.90 10.92 2.43
CA ASN A 131 2.02 11.92 1.37
C ASN A 131 3.48 12.31 1.16
N THR A 132 4.08 11.87 0.06
CA THR A 132 5.50 12.12 -0.25
C THR A 132 5.82 13.58 -0.58
N GLU A 133 4.82 14.38 -0.92
CA GLU A 133 5.02 15.80 -1.23
C GLU A 133 4.89 16.70 -0.02
N HIS A 134 4.33 16.21 1.09
CA HIS A 134 4.17 17.03 2.29
C HIS A 134 5.53 17.35 2.94
N PRO A 135 5.76 18.61 3.38
CA PRO A 135 7.06 19.03 3.95
C PRO A 135 7.52 18.18 5.13
N LEU A 136 6.60 17.73 5.99
CA LEU A 136 6.91 16.86 7.12
C LEU A 136 7.45 15.49 6.64
N SER A 137 6.84 14.90 5.63
CA SER A 137 7.26 13.61 5.10
C SER A 137 8.63 13.71 4.44
N LYS A 138 8.87 14.76 3.66
CA LYS A 138 10.19 15.05 3.06
C LYS A 138 11.26 15.17 4.14
N LYS A 139 10.96 15.89 5.22
CA LYS A 139 11.89 16.04 6.36
C LYS A 139 12.18 14.71 7.05
N ILE A 140 11.17 13.87 7.28
CA ILE A 140 11.36 12.55 7.89
C ILE A 140 12.27 11.67 7.00
N ILE A 141 12.08 11.70 5.68
CA ILE A 141 12.92 10.98 4.72
C ILE A 141 14.36 11.44 4.85
N GLU A 142 14.60 12.75 4.75
CA GLU A 142 15.95 13.35 4.84
C GLU A 142 16.62 13.06 6.19
N ASP A 143 15.91 13.22 7.30
CA ASP A 143 16.42 12.95 8.65
C ASP A 143 16.78 11.46 8.82
N THR A 144 15.95 10.56 8.27
CA THR A 144 16.20 9.10 8.33
C THR A 144 17.39 8.71 7.49
N GLU A 145 17.50 9.23 6.27
CA GLU A 145 18.66 8.98 5.40
C GLU A 145 19.95 9.45 6.07
N ASN A 146 19.96 10.66 6.63
CA ASN A 146 21.14 11.21 7.30
C ASN A 146 21.51 10.42 8.55
N ALA A 147 20.53 9.96 9.34
CA ALA A 147 20.78 9.18 10.55
C ALA A 147 21.31 7.76 10.26
N CYS A 148 20.79 7.13 9.22
CA CYS A 148 21.12 5.74 8.89
C CYS A 148 22.27 5.60 7.90
N LYS A 149 22.68 6.68 7.23
CA LYS A 149 23.67 6.65 6.15
C LYS A 149 24.97 5.98 6.55
N ALA A 150 25.50 6.32 7.71
CA ALA A 150 26.77 5.78 8.21
C ALA A 150 26.73 4.27 8.50
N GLU A 151 25.56 3.73 8.81
CA GLU A 151 25.34 2.30 9.11
C GLU A 151 24.95 1.51 7.86
N ILE A 152 24.22 2.13 6.94
CA ILE A 152 23.69 1.48 5.73
C ILE A 152 24.76 1.40 4.62
N GLU A 153 25.56 2.44 4.40
CA GLU A 153 26.58 2.46 3.33
C GLU A 153 27.54 1.25 3.36
N PRO A 154 28.13 0.83 4.50
CA PRO A 154 28.99 -0.35 4.53
C PRO A 154 28.24 -1.63 4.21
N ILE A 155 26.99 -1.79 4.72
CA ILE A 155 26.17 -2.99 4.49
C ILE A 155 25.74 -3.07 3.02
N GLN A 156 25.36 -1.96 2.40
CA GLN A 156 25.06 -1.90 0.96
C GLN A 156 26.28 -2.25 0.11
N GLY A 157 27.47 -1.82 0.53
CA GLY A 157 28.74 -2.22 -0.09
C GLY A 157 28.96 -3.73 -0.05
N GLU A 158 28.70 -4.37 1.09
CA GLU A 158 28.79 -5.84 1.25
C GLU A 158 27.74 -6.57 0.40
N ILE A 159 26.50 -6.10 0.41
CA ILE A 159 25.42 -6.67 -0.43
C ILE A 159 25.79 -6.61 -1.91
N LYS A 160 26.31 -5.48 -2.38
CA LYS A 160 26.71 -5.32 -3.78
C LYS A 160 27.85 -6.29 -4.16
N THR A 161 28.86 -6.42 -3.30
CA THR A 161 29.96 -7.37 -3.55
C THR A 161 29.49 -8.83 -3.57
N LEU A 162 28.55 -9.19 -2.68
CA LEU A 162 27.94 -10.53 -2.66
C LEU A 162 27.09 -10.77 -3.91
N GLN A 163 26.29 -9.80 -4.33
CA GLN A 163 25.49 -9.90 -5.56
C GLN A 163 26.36 -10.09 -6.80
N GLU A 164 27.45 -9.31 -6.92
CA GLU A 164 28.41 -9.48 -8.02
C GLU A 164 29.07 -10.86 -8.00
N SER A 165 29.35 -11.40 -6.81
CA SER A 165 29.92 -12.72 -6.65
C SER A 165 28.94 -13.83 -7.05
N VAL A 166 27.67 -13.70 -6.65
CA VAL A 166 26.58 -14.62 -7.04
C VAL A 166 26.35 -14.58 -8.55
N GLU A 167 26.40 -13.41 -9.15
CA GLU A 167 26.23 -13.26 -10.61
C GLU A 167 27.38 -13.91 -11.39
N LYS A 168 28.61 -13.73 -10.95
CA LYS A 168 29.78 -14.42 -11.52
C LYS A 168 29.69 -15.95 -11.37
N LEU A 169 29.22 -16.45 -10.22
CA LEU A 169 29.00 -17.88 -10.02
C LEU A 169 27.90 -18.40 -10.95
N ARG A 170 26.80 -17.67 -11.08
CA ARG A 170 25.72 -18.02 -12.03
C ARG A 170 26.20 -18.04 -13.48
N GLU A 171 27.01 -17.09 -13.89
CA GLU A 171 27.60 -17.08 -15.24
C GLU A 171 28.54 -18.27 -15.45
N ASN A 172 29.38 -18.60 -14.48
CA ASN A 172 30.31 -19.73 -14.54
C ASN A 172 29.61 -21.10 -14.57
N HIS A 173 28.36 -21.16 -14.05
CA HIS A 173 27.55 -22.37 -14.03
C HIS A 173 26.52 -22.44 -15.14
N LYS A 174 26.42 -21.41 -15.96
CA LYS A 174 25.46 -21.34 -17.08
C LYS A 174 25.72 -22.46 -18.09
N GLY A 175 24.83 -23.45 -18.12
CA GLY A 175 24.91 -24.62 -19.01
C GLY A 175 25.60 -25.85 -18.39
N LYS A 176 26.01 -25.82 -17.13
CA LYS A 176 26.48 -27.01 -16.41
C LYS A 176 25.30 -27.76 -15.81
N LYS A 177 25.43 -29.09 -15.67
CA LYS A 177 24.46 -29.92 -14.93
C LYS A 177 24.74 -29.86 -13.46
N ASP A 178 23.71 -30.08 -12.63
CA ASP A 178 23.80 -30.08 -11.16
C ASP A 178 24.92 -30.94 -10.58
N ASP A 179 25.25 -32.03 -11.25
CA ASP A 179 26.33 -32.96 -10.84
C ASP A 179 27.73 -32.38 -11.07
N GLU A 180 27.85 -31.35 -11.90
CA GLU A 180 29.11 -30.70 -12.29
C GLU A 180 29.42 -29.45 -11.43
N ILE A 181 28.49 -29.08 -10.55
CA ILE A 181 28.64 -27.92 -9.66
C ILE A 181 29.09 -28.40 -8.29
N PRO A 182 30.18 -27.85 -7.71
CA PRO A 182 30.63 -28.17 -6.37
C PRO A 182 29.55 -27.93 -5.31
N VAL A 183 29.45 -28.84 -4.34
CA VAL A 183 28.42 -28.77 -3.27
C VAL A 183 28.37 -27.42 -2.54
N PRO A 184 29.50 -26.76 -2.18
CA PRO A 184 29.47 -25.45 -1.53
C PRO A 184 28.99 -24.31 -2.42
N GLU A 185 28.83 -24.51 -3.73
CA GLU A 185 28.36 -23.50 -4.67
C GLU A 185 26.90 -23.73 -5.12
N LYS A 186 26.23 -24.76 -4.57
CA LYS A 186 24.82 -25.09 -4.84
C LYS A 186 23.85 -24.43 -3.86
N GLU A 187 24.33 -24.01 -2.70
CA GLU A 187 23.59 -23.28 -1.68
C GLU A 187 23.77 -21.76 -1.86
#